data_3ee22f0fbe1dc507803e3e52f6034f22
#
_entry.id   3ee22f0fbe1dc507803e3e52f6034f22
#
_cell.length_a   1.000
_cell.length_b   1.000
_cell.length_c   1.000
_cell.angle_alpha   90.00
_cell.angle_beta   90.00
_cell.angle_gamma   90.00
#
_symmetry.space_group_name_H-M   'P 1'
#
loop_
_entity.id
_entity.type
_entity.pdbx_description
1 polymer ?
#
loop_
_entity_poly.entity_id
_entity_poly.type
_entity_poly.pdbx_seq_one_letter_code
_entity_poly.pdbx_strand_id
1 'polypeptide(L)'
;MLTIFEKILFVIALGASIYFGFLGFRNVYRVVMRGQGDKPTLGELGRRLWYAAVNWITTKPIWRARPLSSTFHIMVSLGFIFYFLVNFGDILEGMIDGFTFLGEGPIGNVYRLLADIATLSVLVGVIYFIVRRFIYNDKALTYRDNVKLVDAVKQGGIRRDSFIVAFFILFHVGFRLIGNSFKVAIHGSDPWQPFSSALANLWAGWPETALVVGEHLGWWLALGLILAFVPYFPYTKHFHLIMSGFNFLTKPKRTSLGELPAINFEDESIEKFGAIKLEELPWTHLVDAYSCIMCNRCQDVCPAYVTGKELSPSALEVNKRYFLNRNLADLAGGKESEFTLIDFAISESAVWACTACGACVEICPVGNEPMFDIMQIRRHQMLMENEFPAELKQAYRGMERNGNPWNISARDRMKWVGDVEVPTVDDNPDFELLWWVGCAPSYDPRAQETARAFVKILNAAGVNYAILGEMERCTGDAARRSGNEALFFEMAKGNIEVLNEVMGDKPRRIVTTCPHCLHTLGKEYGALGGHYEVIHHTQLLTELTAAKKISVARSGEVDKITFHDPCYLGRHNGIVDAPRQALLETNAFVLEMPRNRNHSFCCGAG
;
A
#
# COMPACT_ATOMS: atom_id res chain seq x y z
N MET A 1 -5.52 -31.77 34.40
CA MET A 1 -4.47 -30.89 34.96
C MET A 1 -3.10 -31.47 34.78
N LEU A 2 -2.10 -30.63 34.46
CA LEU A 2 -0.72 -31.09 34.21
C LEU A 2 -0.06 -31.64 35.51
N THR A 3 0.70 -32.70 35.36
CA THR A 3 1.58 -33.22 36.43
C THR A 3 2.71 -32.24 36.72
N ILE A 4 3.34 -32.33 37.90
CA ILE A 4 4.48 -31.45 38.25
C ILE A 4 5.63 -31.57 37.26
N PHE A 5 5.86 -32.74 36.70
CA PHE A 5 6.87 -32.98 35.67
C PHE A 5 6.53 -32.23 34.38
N GLU A 6 5.27 -32.28 33.93
CA GLU A 6 4.82 -31.55 32.73
C GLU A 6 4.89 -30.04 32.90
N LYS A 7 4.56 -29.52 34.11
CA LYS A 7 4.70 -28.07 34.41
C LYS A 7 6.15 -27.62 34.30
N ILE A 8 7.11 -28.39 34.83
CA ILE A 8 8.54 -28.09 34.73
C ILE A 8 9.00 -28.12 33.27
N LEU A 9 8.59 -29.18 32.54
CA LEU A 9 8.95 -29.32 31.11
C LEU A 9 8.40 -28.15 30.28
N PHE A 10 7.16 -27.71 30.54
CA PHE A 10 6.56 -26.57 29.85
C PHE A 10 7.32 -25.27 30.11
N VAL A 11 7.71 -24.99 31.35
CA VAL A 11 8.48 -23.78 31.70
C VAL A 11 9.84 -23.77 30.97
N ILE A 12 10.53 -24.92 30.91
CA ILE A 12 11.80 -25.05 30.18
C ILE A 12 11.58 -24.83 28.68
N ALA A 13 10.55 -25.47 28.09
CA ALA A 13 10.22 -25.31 26.68
C ALA A 13 9.80 -23.88 26.33
N LEU A 14 9.03 -23.21 27.21
CA LEU A 14 8.63 -21.80 27.07
C LEU A 14 9.88 -20.89 27.10
N GLY A 15 10.78 -21.10 28.05
CA GLY A 15 12.04 -20.33 28.13
C GLY A 15 12.89 -20.48 26.87
N ALA A 16 13.05 -21.69 26.36
CA ALA A 16 13.75 -21.96 25.10
C ALA A 16 13.06 -21.28 23.91
N SER A 17 11.72 -21.42 23.81
CA SER A 17 10.93 -20.81 22.76
C SER A 17 11.06 -19.29 22.74
N ILE A 18 10.95 -18.64 23.90
CA ILE A 18 11.13 -17.18 24.05
C ILE A 18 12.54 -16.76 23.65
N TYR A 19 13.57 -17.50 24.08
CA TYR A 19 14.95 -17.18 23.77
C TYR A 19 15.23 -17.21 22.27
N PHE A 20 14.89 -18.31 21.59
CA PHE A 20 15.12 -18.43 20.15
C PHE A 20 14.22 -17.48 19.34
N GLY A 21 12.98 -17.26 19.76
CA GLY A 21 12.08 -16.26 19.19
C GLY A 21 12.69 -14.85 19.29
N PHE A 22 13.17 -14.46 20.47
CA PHE A 22 13.83 -13.18 20.71
C PHE A 22 15.03 -12.96 19.77
N LEU A 23 15.85 -13.98 19.53
CA LEU A 23 16.97 -13.87 18.58
C LEU A 23 16.49 -13.53 17.17
N GLY A 24 15.42 -14.18 16.70
CA GLY A 24 14.83 -13.89 15.40
C GLY A 24 14.27 -12.47 15.32
N PHE A 25 13.46 -12.06 16.28
CA PHE A 25 12.90 -10.70 16.35
C PHE A 25 13.98 -9.62 16.42
N ARG A 26 15.00 -9.83 17.26
CA ARG A 26 16.15 -8.92 17.38
C ARG A 26 16.88 -8.73 16.06
N ASN A 27 17.10 -9.82 15.32
CA ASN A 27 17.79 -9.75 14.04
C ASN A 27 16.94 -9.01 12.98
N VAL A 28 15.63 -9.28 12.90
CA VAL A 28 14.72 -8.51 12.03
C VAL A 28 14.73 -7.02 12.40
N TYR A 29 14.63 -6.69 13.68
CA TYR A 29 14.71 -5.31 14.15
C TYR A 29 15.99 -4.62 13.71
N ARG A 30 17.15 -5.30 13.92
CA ARG A 30 18.46 -4.75 13.51
C ARG A 30 18.53 -4.48 12.02
N VAL A 31 18.04 -5.40 11.20
CA VAL A 31 18.05 -5.24 9.72
C VAL A 31 17.13 -4.11 9.29
N VAL A 32 15.90 -4.05 9.81
CA VAL A 32 14.95 -2.97 9.49
C VAL A 32 15.54 -1.61 9.87
N MET A 33 16.20 -1.51 11.03
CA MET A 33 16.77 -0.25 11.52
C MET A 33 18.04 0.20 10.76
N ARG A 34 18.61 -0.62 9.87
CA ARG A 34 19.68 -0.21 8.95
C ARG A 34 19.18 0.64 7.79
N GLY A 35 17.90 0.50 7.41
CA GLY A 35 17.33 1.31 6.34
C GLY A 35 17.41 2.81 6.64
N GLN A 36 17.48 3.60 5.57
CA GLN A 36 17.73 5.04 5.61
C GLN A 36 16.52 5.84 6.13
N GLY A 37 16.76 7.11 6.43
CA GLY A 37 15.75 8.09 6.83
C GLY A 37 15.45 8.12 8.33
N ASP A 38 14.77 9.19 8.74
CA ASP A 38 14.45 9.47 10.13
C ASP A 38 13.46 8.47 10.71
N LYS A 39 13.64 8.20 12.01
CA LYS A 39 12.72 7.35 12.77
C LYS A 39 11.67 8.26 13.46
N PRO A 40 10.38 7.87 13.45
CA PRO A 40 9.33 8.67 14.04
C PRO A 40 9.53 8.80 15.57
N THR A 41 9.23 9.97 16.09
CA THR A 41 9.21 10.21 17.52
C THR A 41 8.03 9.48 18.20
N LEU A 42 8.13 9.23 19.51
CA LEU A 42 7.03 8.61 20.27
C LEU A 42 5.72 9.40 20.17
N GLY A 43 5.81 10.74 20.14
CA GLY A 43 4.64 11.60 19.98
C GLY A 43 3.96 11.45 18.62
N GLU A 44 4.72 11.22 17.55
CA GLU A 44 4.19 10.93 16.22
C GLU A 44 3.55 9.56 16.15
N LEU A 45 4.18 8.55 16.74
CA LEU A 45 3.60 7.20 16.84
C LEU A 45 2.28 7.23 17.61
N GLY A 46 2.19 7.97 18.75
CA GLY A 46 0.97 8.13 19.52
C GLY A 46 -0.18 8.71 18.69
N ARG A 47 0.08 9.73 17.87
CA ARG A 47 -0.93 10.31 16.97
C ARG A 47 -1.43 9.36 15.88
N ARG A 48 -0.60 8.39 15.48
CA ARG A 48 -0.92 7.40 14.43
C ARG A 48 -1.54 6.13 15.00
N LEU A 49 -1.46 5.93 16.30
CA LEU A 49 -1.88 4.68 16.95
C LEU A 49 -3.34 4.32 16.64
N TRP A 50 -4.24 5.30 16.71
CA TRP A 50 -5.66 5.09 16.39
C TRP A 50 -5.86 4.66 14.93
N TYR A 51 -5.21 5.35 13.99
CA TYR A 51 -5.26 5.00 12.57
C TYR A 51 -4.76 3.57 12.31
N ALA A 52 -3.61 3.23 12.90
CA ALA A 52 -3.02 1.90 12.78
C ALA A 52 -3.94 0.82 13.39
N ALA A 53 -4.45 1.05 14.60
CA ALA A 53 -5.34 0.13 15.29
C ALA A 53 -6.65 -0.11 14.50
N VAL A 54 -7.28 0.95 13.98
CA VAL A 54 -8.49 0.82 13.19
C VAL A 54 -8.24 0.01 11.93
N ASN A 55 -7.21 0.31 11.14
CA ASN A 55 -6.93 -0.42 9.90
C ASN A 55 -6.52 -1.89 10.15
N TRP A 56 -5.77 -2.13 11.23
CA TRP A 56 -5.31 -3.48 11.59
C TRP A 56 -6.44 -4.35 12.15
N ILE A 57 -7.27 -3.85 13.08
CA ILE A 57 -8.34 -4.62 13.74
C ILE A 57 -9.54 -4.79 12.81
N THR A 58 -10.00 -3.71 12.16
CA THR A 58 -11.19 -3.77 11.29
C THR A 58 -10.91 -4.47 9.97
N THR A 59 -9.64 -4.66 9.61
CA THR A 59 -9.21 -5.23 8.33
C THR A 59 -9.87 -4.56 7.12
N LYS A 60 -10.31 -3.31 7.27
CA LYS A 60 -11.05 -2.52 6.27
C LYS A 60 -10.42 -2.56 4.87
N PRO A 61 -9.08 -2.47 4.71
CA PRO A 61 -8.46 -2.51 3.39
C PRO A 61 -8.62 -3.87 2.68
N ILE A 62 -8.83 -4.97 3.43
CA ILE A 62 -8.91 -6.33 2.88
C ILE A 62 -10.20 -6.56 2.10
N TRP A 63 -11.32 -5.94 2.51
CA TRP A 63 -12.64 -6.19 1.94
C TRP A 63 -12.79 -5.72 0.50
N ARG A 64 -12.09 -4.65 0.12
CA ARG A 64 -12.29 -3.94 -1.14
C ARG A 64 -12.07 -4.77 -2.41
N ALA A 65 -11.12 -5.71 -2.39
CA ALA A 65 -10.68 -6.38 -3.62
C ALA A 65 -11.18 -7.81 -3.81
N ARG A 66 -11.35 -8.58 -2.73
CA ARG A 66 -11.73 -10.01 -2.79
C ARG A 66 -12.62 -10.36 -1.59
N PRO A 67 -13.93 -10.01 -1.62
CA PRO A 67 -14.82 -10.10 -0.45
C PRO A 67 -14.91 -11.51 0.14
N LEU A 68 -15.08 -12.55 -0.68
CA LEU A 68 -15.16 -13.94 -0.20
C LEU A 68 -13.91 -14.36 0.59
N SER A 69 -12.72 -14.16 -0.01
CA SER A 69 -11.46 -14.48 0.69
C SER A 69 -11.24 -13.61 1.92
N SER A 70 -11.77 -12.39 1.92
CA SER A 70 -11.68 -11.47 3.05
C SER A 70 -12.55 -11.91 4.21
N THR A 71 -13.75 -12.47 3.95
CA THR A 71 -14.62 -13.05 4.97
C THR A 71 -13.90 -14.17 5.73
N PHE A 72 -13.37 -15.16 5.00
CA PHE A 72 -12.62 -16.24 5.64
C PHE A 72 -11.34 -15.76 6.35
N HIS A 73 -10.68 -14.72 5.80
CA HIS A 73 -9.52 -14.15 6.48
C HIS A 73 -9.90 -13.47 7.80
N ILE A 74 -11.03 -12.78 7.87
CA ILE A 74 -11.52 -12.15 9.10
C ILE A 74 -11.87 -13.20 10.14
N MET A 75 -12.53 -14.30 9.75
CA MET A 75 -12.80 -15.42 10.66
C MET A 75 -11.51 -15.93 11.32
N VAL A 76 -10.44 -16.10 10.52
CA VAL A 76 -9.12 -16.50 11.06
C VAL A 76 -8.48 -15.39 11.88
N SER A 77 -8.50 -14.14 11.41
CA SER A 77 -7.80 -13.02 12.03
C SER A 77 -8.40 -12.64 13.40
N LEU A 78 -9.73 -12.46 13.48
CA LEU A 78 -10.40 -12.14 14.74
C LEU A 78 -10.32 -13.31 15.71
N GLY A 79 -10.51 -14.54 15.21
CA GLY A 79 -10.33 -15.74 16.00
C GLY A 79 -8.92 -15.84 16.57
N PHE A 80 -7.88 -15.57 15.75
CA PHE A 80 -6.50 -15.59 16.20
C PHE A 80 -6.21 -14.55 17.28
N ILE A 81 -6.72 -13.31 17.15
CA ILE A 81 -6.56 -12.28 18.17
C ILE A 81 -7.20 -12.75 19.50
N PHE A 82 -8.40 -13.31 19.42
CA PHE A 82 -9.08 -13.86 20.61
C PHE A 82 -8.32 -15.05 21.20
N TYR A 83 -7.67 -15.86 20.37
CA TYR A 83 -6.87 -17.01 20.81
C TYR A 83 -5.65 -16.65 21.66
N PHE A 84 -5.16 -15.41 21.64
CA PHE A 84 -4.17 -14.99 22.65
C PHE A 84 -4.74 -15.10 24.07
N LEU A 85 -5.98 -14.66 24.25
CA LEU A 85 -6.67 -14.80 25.55
C LEU A 85 -6.98 -16.26 25.87
N VAL A 86 -7.40 -17.03 24.88
CA VAL A 86 -7.71 -18.46 25.03
C VAL A 86 -6.47 -19.24 25.44
N ASN A 87 -5.36 -19.10 24.72
CA ASN A 87 -4.12 -19.79 25.04
C ASN A 87 -3.55 -19.38 26.41
N PHE A 88 -3.70 -18.10 26.77
CA PHE A 88 -3.32 -17.63 28.11
C PHE A 88 -4.17 -18.30 29.19
N GLY A 89 -5.48 -18.42 28.99
CA GLY A 89 -6.37 -19.15 29.88
C GLY A 89 -5.99 -20.62 30.00
N ASP A 90 -5.76 -21.31 28.87
CA ASP A 90 -5.39 -22.72 28.83
C ASP A 90 -4.03 -22.97 29.53
N ILE A 91 -3.08 -22.05 29.46
CA ILE A 91 -1.81 -22.13 30.21
C ILE A 91 -2.07 -22.00 31.70
N LEU A 92 -2.87 -21.03 32.15
CA LEU A 92 -3.17 -20.85 33.57
C LEU A 92 -3.91 -22.06 34.15
N GLU A 93 -4.90 -22.59 33.43
CA GLU A 93 -5.65 -23.79 33.85
C GLU A 93 -4.75 -25.05 33.90
N GLY A 94 -3.77 -25.16 33.00
CA GLY A 94 -2.80 -26.25 33.05
C GLY A 94 -1.79 -26.11 34.19
N MET A 95 -1.41 -24.90 34.55
CA MET A 95 -0.36 -24.64 35.54
C MET A 95 -0.84 -24.51 36.98
N ILE A 96 -2.09 -24.06 37.21
CA ILE A 96 -2.64 -23.77 38.53
C ILE A 96 -3.74 -24.77 38.83
N ASP A 97 -3.53 -25.57 39.86
CA ASP A 97 -4.49 -26.62 40.27
C ASP A 97 -5.80 -26.00 40.78
N GLY A 98 -6.95 -26.49 40.29
CA GLY A 98 -8.27 -26.00 40.64
C GLY A 98 -8.66 -24.64 40.05
N PHE A 99 -7.83 -24.08 39.17
CA PHE A 99 -8.11 -22.78 38.53
C PHE A 99 -8.98 -22.96 37.27
N THR A 100 -10.06 -22.16 37.18
CA THR A 100 -10.88 -22.02 35.97
C THR A 100 -10.81 -20.59 35.49
N PHE A 101 -10.35 -20.40 34.26
CA PHE A 101 -10.16 -19.06 33.69
C PHE A 101 -11.49 -18.32 33.56
N LEU A 102 -11.58 -17.11 34.16
CA LEU A 102 -12.80 -16.31 34.31
C LEU A 102 -13.96 -16.96 35.09
N GLY A 103 -13.69 -18.11 35.74
CA GLY A 103 -14.65 -18.81 36.63
C GLY A 103 -15.84 -19.47 35.93
N GLU A 104 -16.78 -19.99 36.72
CA GLU A 104 -17.99 -20.67 36.24
C GLU A 104 -19.23 -19.76 36.16
N GLY A 105 -19.06 -18.45 36.43
CA GLY A 105 -20.12 -17.46 36.38
C GLY A 105 -20.42 -16.97 34.93
N PRO A 106 -21.34 -16.00 34.79
CA PRO A 106 -21.78 -15.52 33.47
C PRO A 106 -20.64 -15.07 32.56
N ILE A 107 -19.56 -14.45 33.09
CA ILE A 107 -18.41 -14.00 32.31
C ILE A 107 -17.64 -15.20 31.74
N GLY A 108 -17.36 -16.20 32.57
CA GLY A 108 -16.71 -17.44 32.13
C GLY A 108 -17.54 -18.24 31.13
N ASN A 109 -18.87 -18.26 31.31
CA ASN A 109 -19.79 -18.89 30.36
C ASN A 109 -19.71 -18.23 28.96
N VAL A 110 -19.81 -16.90 28.89
CA VAL A 110 -19.69 -16.17 27.64
C VAL A 110 -18.31 -16.36 27.01
N TYR A 111 -17.26 -16.34 27.81
CA TYR A 111 -15.90 -16.62 27.33
C TYR A 111 -15.79 -18.00 26.69
N ARG A 112 -16.29 -19.07 27.36
CA ARG A 112 -16.26 -20.44 26.84
C ARG A 112 -17.04 -20.59 25.54
N LEU A 113 -18.21 -19.95 25.44
CA LEU A 113 -18.99 -19.91 24.20
C LEU A 113 -18.23 -19.21 23.05
N LEU A 114 -17.66 -18.05 23.33
CA LEU A 114 -16.89 -17.32 22.33
C LEU A 114 -15.63 -18.10 21.91
N ALA A 115 -14.96 -18.78 22.83
CA ALA A 115 -13.81 -19.63 22.55
C ALA A 115 -14.16 -20.81 21.64
N ASP A 116 -15.27 -21.45 21.89
CA ASP A 116 -15.76 -22.59 21.10
C ASP A 116 -16.20 -22.17 19.69
N ILE A 117 -16.92 -21.04 19.57
CA ILE A 117 -17.29 -20.44 18.28
C ILE A 117 -16.05 -19.97 17.49
N ALA A 118 -15.10 -19.32 18.16
CA ALA A 118 -13.86 -18.86 17.53
C ALA A 118 -13.04 -20.03 16.99
N THR A 119 -13.00 -21.14 17.74
CA THR A 119 -12.37 -22.40 17.32
C THR A 119 -12.91 -22.87 15.97
N LEU A 120 -14.24 -23.00 15.86
CA LEU A 120 -14.87 -23.42 14.60
C LEU A 120 -14.64 -22.41 13.47
N SER A 121 -14.76 -21.11 13.76
CA SER A 121 -14.51 -20.04 12.79
C SER A 121 -13.10 -20.12 12.20
N VAL A 122 -12.08 -20.29 13.03
CA VAL A 122 -10.68 -20.40 12.59
C VAL A 122 -10.49 -21.67 11.74
N LEU A 123 -11.03 -22.83 12.19
CA LEU A 123 -10.91 -24.08 11.45
C LEU A 123 -11.55 -23.98 10.05
N VAL A 124 -12.76 -23.45 9.94
CA VAL A 124 -13.45 -23.24 8.66
C VAL A 124 -12.66 -22.30 7.77
N GLY A 125 -12.16 -21.18 8.30
CA GLY A 125 -11.37 -20.21 7.55
C GLY A 125 -10.05 -20.79 7.05
N VAL A 126 -9.34 -21.56 7.86
CA VAL A 126 -8.07 -22.20 7.46
C VAL A 126 -8.30 -23.30 6.43
N ILE A 127 -9.32 -24.11 6.58
CA ILE A 127 -9.70 -25.14 5.59
C ILE A 127 -9.98 -24.47 4.22
N TYR A 128 -10.73 -23.36 4.20
CA TYR A 128 -10.92 -22.59 2.96
C TYR A 128 -9.59 -22.22 2.31
N PHE A 129 -8.61 -21.70 3.07
CA PHE A 129 -7.30 -21.31 2.50
C PHE A 129 -6.46 -22.50 2.06
N ILE A 130 -6.56 -23.65 2.74
CA ILE A 130 -5.92 -24.90 2.31
C ILE A 130 -6.50 -25.36 0.98
N VAL A 131 -7.83 -25.44 0.87
CA VAL A 131 -8.53 -25.84 -0.36
C VAL A 131 -8.17 -24.87 -1.50
N ARG A 132 -8.26 -23.59 -1.27
CA ARG A 132 -7.97 -22.56 -2.28
C ARG A 132 -6.54 -22.66 -2.82
N ARG A 133 -5.54 -22.84 -1.95
CA ARG A 133 -4.13 -22.81 -2.35
C ARG A 133 -3.60 -24.16 -2.84
N PHE A 134 -4.01 -25.25 -2.23
CA PHE A 134 -3.39 -26.56 -2.46
C PHE A 134 -4.23 -27.50 -3.32
N ILE A 135 -5.56 -27.37 -3.28
CA ILE A 135 -6.47 -28.20 -4.07
C ILE A 135 -6.88 -27.44 -5.33
N TYR A 136 -7.40 -26.23 -5.19
CA TYR A 136 -7.91 -25.43 -6.31
C TYR A 136 -6.79 -24.73 -7.10
N ASN A 137 -5.61 -24.55 -6.52
CA ASN A 137 -4.45 -23.88 -7.14
C ASN A 137 -4.82 -22.52 -7.78
N ASP A 138 -5.43 -21.62 -7.00
CA ASP A 138 -5.93 -20.34 -7.49
C ASP A 138 -4.84 -19.54 -8.25
N LYS A 139 -5.08 -19.31 -9.54
CA LYS A 139 -4.17 -18.59 -10.45
C LYS A 139 -3.83 -17.17 -9.96
N ALA A 140 -4.72 -16.55 -9.21
CA ALA A 140 -4.43 -15.23 -8.60
C ALA A 140 -3.29 -15.25 -7.57
N LEU A 141 -2.80 -16.43 -7.16
CA LEU A 141 -1.68 -16.62 -6.23
C LEU A 141 -0.39 -17.07 -6.92
N THR A 142 -0.34 -16.97 -8.24
CA THR A 142 0.82 -17.38 -9.07
C THR A 142 1.47 -16.17 -9.74
N TYR A 143 2.66 -16.35 -10.26
CA TYR A 143 3.40 -15.38 -11.07
C TYR A 143 3.50 -15.88 -12.51
N ARG A 144 3.70 -14.97 -13.45
CA ARG A 144 4.04 -15.31 -14.83
C ARG A 144 5.51 -15.71 -14.93
N ASP A 145 5.86 -16.49 -15.94
CA ASP A 145 7.21 -17.00 -16.15
C ASP A 145 8.24 -15.89 -16.43
N ASN A 146 7.79 -14.77 -17.01
CA ASN A 146 8.66 -13.63 -17.30
C ASN A 146 8.93 -12.72 -16.08
N VAL A 147 8.31 -12.98 -14.93
CA VAL A 147 8.55 -12.20 -13.71
C VAL A 147 9.81 -12.68 -13.00
N LYS A 148 10.68 -11.74 -12.63
CA LYS A 148 11.88 -12.07 -11.85
C LYS A 148 11.51 -12.56 -10.45
N LEU A 149 11.98 -13.75 -10.11
CA LEU A 149 11.79 -14.36 -8.79
C LEU A 149 13.13 -14.92 -8.29
N VAL A 150 13.38 -14.80 -6.98
CA VAL A 150 14.53 -15.48 -6.35
C VAL A 150 14.33 -17.00 -6.36
N ASP A 151 15.42 -17.76 -6.37
CA ASP A 151 15.37 -19.23 -6.49
C ASP A 151 14.52 -19.90 -5.42
N ALA A 152 14.58 -19.42 -4.18
CA ALA A 152 13.76 -19.94 -3.10
C ALA A 152 12.25 -19.84 -3.38
N VAL A 153 11.82 -18.79 -4.09
CA VAL A 153 10.42 -18.60 -4.52
C VAL A 153 10.09 -19.51 -5.70
N LYS A 154 10.97 -19.60 -6.70
CA LYS A 154 10.83 -20.51 -7.85
C LYS A 154 10.70 -21.98 -7.41
N GLN A 155 11.45 -22.37 -6.38
CA GLN A 155 11.42 -23.70 -5.77
C GLN A 155 10.23 -23.93 -4.83
N GLY A 156 9.19 -23.08 -4.89
CA GLY A 156 7.96 -23.25 -4.14
C GLY A 156 7.99 -22.75 -2.71
N GLY A 157 8.92 -21.86 -2.34
CA GLY A 157 9.07 -21.31 -0.99
C GLY A 157 7.77 -20.74 -0.43
N ILE A 158 7.01 -19.96 -1.23
CA ILE A 158 5.71 -19.41 -0.81
C ILE A 158 4.69 -20.52 -0.49
N ARG A 159 4.68 -21.58 -1.31
CA ARG A 159 3.77 -22.70 -1.11
C ARG A 159 4.13 -23.46 0.17
N ARG A 160 5.43 -23.71 0.39
CA ARG A 160 5.95 -24.35 1.60
C ARG A 160 5.64 -23.55 2.86
N ASP A 161 5.92 -22.23 2.86
CA ASP A 161 5.60 -21.35 3.99
C ASP A 161 4.08 -21.32 4.27
N SER A 162 3.27 -21.25 3.22
CA SER A 162 1.81 -21.31 3.34
C SER A 162 1.32 -22.64 3.91
N PHE A 163 1.95 -23.76 3.55
CA PHE A 163 1.66 -25.08 4.09
C PHE A 163 1.96 -25.12 5.59
N ILE A 164 3.18 -24.75 5.98
CA ILE A 164 3.59 -24.77 7.39
C ILE A 164 2.64 -23.93 8.25
N VAL A 165 2.34 -22.69 7.81
CA VAL A 165 1.45 -21.80 8.58
C VAL A 165 0.02 -22.34 8.64
N ALA A 166 -0.55 -22.79 7.52
CA ALA A 166 -1.93 -23.27 7.49
C ALA A 166 -2.10 -24.56 8.32
N PHE A 167 -1.18 -25.50 8.22
CA PHE A 167 -1.22 -26.73 9.01
C PHE A 167 -0.90 -26.48 10.49
N PHE A 168 0.02 -25.54 10.79
CA PHE A 168 0.24 -25.11 12.17
C PHE A 168 -1.07 -24.63 12.81
N ILE A 169 -1.80 -23.71 12.14
CA ILE A 169 -3.07 -23.17 12.68
C ILE A 169 -4.13 -24.30 12.78
N LEU A 170 -4.25 -25.12 11.74
CA LEU A 170 -5.22 -26.24 11.71
C LEU A 170 -5.00 -27.21 12.87
N PHE A 171 -3.76 -27.63 13.08
CA PHE A 171 -3.42 -28.61 14.13
C PHE A 171 -3.45 -27.99 15.51
N HIS A 172 -2.94 -26.77 15.69
CA HIS A 172 -3.02 -26.07 16.98
C HIS A 172 -4.46 -25.95 17.46
N VAL A 173 -5.33 -25.37 16.62
CA VAL A 173 -6.74 -25.14 16.97
C VAL A 173 -7.52 -26.45 17.02
N GLY A 174 -7.22 -27.39 16.12
CA GLY A 174 -7.84 -28.72 16.09
C GLY A 174 -7.50 -29.57 17.33
N PHE A 175 -6.23 -29.62 17.72
CA PHE A 175 -5.83 -30.35 18.92
C PHE A 175 -6.35 -29.71 20.20
N ARG A 176 -6.47 -28.37 20.23
CA ARG A 176 -7.15 -27.72 21.34
C ARG A 176 -8.63 -28.14 21.43
N LEU A 177 -9.35 -28.16 20.31
CA LEU A 177 -10.75 -28.60 20.27
C LEU A 177 -10.88 -30.05 20.75
N ILE A 178 -10.02 -30.95 20.27
CA ILE A 178 -9.98 -32.35 20.66
C ILE A 178 -9.65 -32.48 22.16
N GLY A 179 -8.62 -31.82 22.66
CA GLY A 179 -8.23 -31.81 24.06
C GLY A 179 -9.36 -31.32 24.97
N ASN A 180 -10.01 -30.21 24.60
CA ASN A 180 -11.14 -29.68 25.34
C ASN A 180 -12.36 -30.61 25.30
N SER A 181 -12.58 -31.36 24.21
CA SER A 181 -13.65 -32.37 24.16
C SER A 181 -13.42 -33.56 25.10
N PHE A 182 -12.16 -33.95 25.33
CA PHE A 182 -11.83 -34.94 26.39
C PHE A 182 -12.12 -34.39 27.78
N LYS A 183 -11.76 -33.14 28.07
CA LYS A 183 -12.08 -32.42 29.31
C LYS A 183 -13.59 -32.41 29.57
N VAL A 184 -14.38 -32.06 28.53
CA VAL A 184 -15.84 -32.07 28.58
C VAL A 184 -16.40 -33.51 28.82
N ALA A 185 -15.80 -34.53 28.22
CA ALA A 185 -16.20 -35.92 28.45
C ALA A 185 -15.97 -36.39 29.90
N ILE A 186 -14.94 -35.88 30.59
CA ILE A 186 -14.65 -36.16 31.99
C ILE A 186 -15.65 -35.46 32.93
N HIS A 187 -15.94 -34.17 32.66
CA HIS A 187 -16.73 -33.34 33.59
C HIS A 187 -18.21 -33.22 33.24
N GLY A 188 -18.64 -33.76 32.11
CA GLY A 188 -20.00 -33.65 31.59
C GLY A 188 -20.18 -32.55 30.57
N SER A 189 -21.27 -32.62 29.79
CA SER A 189 -21.53 -31.66 28.70
C SER A 189 -21.72 -30.22 29.23
N ASP A 190 -21.09 -29.27 28.57
CA ASP A 190 -21.19 -27.85 28.89
C ASP A 190 -22.02 -27.13 27.78
N PRO A 191 -23.20 -26.54 28.13
CA PRO A 191 -24.02 -25.80 27.16
C PRO A 191 -23.31 -24.61 26.53
N TRP A 192 -22.28 -24.08 27.18
CA TRP A 192 -21.47 -22.96 26.71
C TRP A 192 -20.28 -23.37 25.82
N GLN A 193 -20.15 -24.68 25.57
CA GLN A 193 -19.17 -25.27 24.65
C GLN A 193 -19.85 -26.27 23.71
N PRO A 194 -20.78 -25.84 22.85
CA PRO A 194 -21.62 -26.76 22.07
C PRO A 194 -20.82 -27.66 21.12
N PHE A 195 -19.74 -27.13 20.48
CA PHE A 195 -18.94 -27.93 19.55
C PHE A 195 -18.02 -28.91 20.28
N SER A 196 -17.38 -28.47 21.35
CA SER A 196 -16.59 -29.36 22.21
C SER A 196 -17.46 -30.46 22.84
N SER A 197 -18.69 -30.12 23.28
CA SER A 197 -19.66 -31.09 23.84
C SER A 197 -20.16 -32.07 22.79
N ALA A 198 -20.43 -31.61 21.56
CA ALA A 198 -20.80 -32.50 20.46
C ALA A 198 -19.69 -33.52 20.14
N LEU A 199 -18.43 -33.06 20.12
CA LEU A 199 -17.27 -33.92 19.87
C LEU A 199 -17.02 -34.89 21.05
N ALA A 200 -17.30 -34.47 22.29
CA ALA A 200 -17.17 -35.32 23.49
C ALA A 200 -17.99 -36.60 23.43
N ASN A 201 -19.11 -36.61 22.69
CA ASN A 201 -19.93 -37.81 22.51
C ASN A 201 -19.19 -38.96 21.81
N LEU A 202 -18.14 -38.66 21.04
CA LEU A 202 -17.30 -39.67 20.37
C LEU A 202 -16.47 -40.49 21.39
N TRP A 203 -16.26 -39.93 22.56
CA TRP A 203 -15.47 -40.53 23.63
C TRP A 203 -16.36 -41.21 24.71
N ALA A 204 -17.69 -41.26 24.48
CA ALA A 204 -18.62 -41.88 25.42
C ALA A 204 -18.24 -43.33 25.67
N GLY A 205 -18.13 -43.69 26.96
CA GLY A 205 -17.75 -45.04 27.38
C GLY A 205 -16.25 -45.35 27.40
N TRP A 206 -15.39 -44.36 27.07
CA TRP A 206 -13.95 -44.55 27.26
C TRP A 206 -13.58 -44.51 28.74
N PRO A 207 -12.56 -45.30 29.18
CA PRO A 207 -12.09 -45.24 30.54
C PRO A 207 -11.50 -43.86 30.87
N GLU A 208 -11.74 -43.39 32.09
CA GLU A 208 -11.30 -42.08 32.57
C GLU A 208 -9.79 -41.83 32.35
N THR A 209 -8.97 -42.86 32.57
CA THR A 209 -7.52 -42.78 32.31
C THR A 209 -7.20 -42.44 30.85
N ALA A 210 -7.95 -42.97 29.88
CA ALA A 210 -7.78 -42.67 28.48
C ALA A 210 -8.23 -41.24 28.15
N LEU A 211 -9.31 -40.76 28.76
CA LEU A 211 -9.79 -39.38 28.62
C LEU A 211 -8.77 -38.37 29.16
N VAL A 212 -8.19 -38.65 30.34
CA VAL A 212 -7.15 -37.81 30.95
C VAL A 212 -5.90 -37.76 30.06
N VAL A 213 -5.45 -38.90 29.55
CA VAL A 213 -4.32 -38.94 28.59
C VAL A 213 -4.66 -38.14 27.33
N GLY A 214 -5.89 -38.23 26.80
CA GLY A 214 -6.36 -37.49 25.66
C GLY A 214 -6.36 -35.97 25.91
N GLU A 215 -6.82 -35.53 27.09
CA GLU A 215 -6.78 -34.11 27.50
C GLU A 215 -5.34 -33.58 27.54
N HIS A 216 -4.42 -34.30 28.20
CA HIS A 216 -3.03 -33.92 28.30
C HIS A 216 -2.33 -33.85 26.92
N LEU A 217 -2.55 -34.88 26.09
CA LEU A 217 -2.03 -34.88 24.72
C LEU A 217 -2.58 -33.71 23.88
N GLY A 218 -3.88 -33.43 23.97
CA GLY A 218 -4.51 -32.30 23.30
C GLY A 218 -3.91 -30.98 23.75
N TRP A 219 -3.69 -30.78 25.04
CA TRP A 219 -3.06 -29.59 25.60
C TRP A 219 -1.61 -29.41 25.09
N TRP A 220 -0.80 -30.50 25.17
CA TRP A 220 0.59 -30.49 24.74
C TRP A 220 0.73 -30.29 23.24
N LEU A 221 -0.11 -30.93 22.42
CA LEU A 221 -0.09 -30.77 20.98
C LEU A 221 -0.55 -29.37 20.56
N ALA A 222 -1.52 -28.79 21.28
CA ALA A 222 -1.95 -27.42 21.00
C ALA A 222 -0.88 -26.39 21.39
N LEU A 223 -0.49 -26.33 22.66
CA LEU A 223 0.45 -25.30 23.15
C LEU A 223 1.89 -25.59 22.76
N GLY A 224 2.28 -26.86 22.68
CA GLY A 224 3.62 -27.26 22.22
C GLY A 224 3.89 -26.83 20.77
N LEU A 225 2.89 -26.89 19.89
CA LEU A 225 3.00 -26.33 18.53
C LEU A 225 3.25 -24.83 18.55
N ILE A 226 2.64 -24.06 19.45
CA ILE A 226 2.94 -22.63 19.61
C ILE A 226 4.39 -22.45 20.01
N LEU A 227 4.87 -23.18 21.02
CA LEU A 227 6.25 -23.09 21.48
C LEU A 227 7.25 -23.42 20.37
N ALA A 228 6.95 -24.38 19.50
CA ALA A 228 7.77 -24.71 18.34
C ALA A 228 7.68 -23.64 17.24
N PHE A 229 6.53 -22.97 17.10
CA PHE A 229 6.30 -22.00 16.04
C PHE A 229 6.88 -20.60 16.35
N VAL A 230 6.93 -20.18 17.63
CA VAL A 230 7.43 -18.86 18.02
C VAL A 230 8.85 -18.57 17.50
N PRO A 231 9.85 -19.49 17.59
CA PRO A 231 11.17 -19.28 16.97
C PRO A 231 11.15 -19.14 15.44
N TYR A 232 10.18 -19.80 14.78
CA TYR A 232 10.02 -19.77 13.33
C TYR A 232 9.20 -18.58 12.85
N PHE A 233 8.37 -17.99 13.70
CA PHE A 233 7.41 -16.94 13.40
C PHE A 233 8.01 -15.73 12.64
N PRO A 234 9.16 -15.13 13.02
CA PRO A 234 9.74 -13.97 12.34
C PRO A 234 10.09 -14.23 10.86
N TYR A 235 10.33 -15.48 10.50
CA TYR A 235 10.73 -15.90 9.15
C TYR A 235 9.56 -16.21 8.22
N THR A 236 8.35 -16.37 8.76
CA THR A 236 7.15 -16.77 8.01
C THR A 236 6.33 -15.59 7.53
N LYS A 237 5.46 -15.83 6.55
CA LYS A 237 4.45 -14.84 6.16
C LYS A 237 3.48 -14.51 7.30
N HIS A 238 3.36 -15.35 8.33
CA HIS A 238 2.50 -15.12 9.48
C HIS A 238 2.96 -13.91 10.32
N PHE A 239 4.21 -13.53 10.19
CA PHE A 239 4.79 -12.34 10.81
C PHE A 239 4.06 -11.03 10.40
N HIS A 240 3.32 -11.03 9.28
CA HIS A 240 2.49 -9.90 8.89
C HIS A 240 1.49 -9.47 9.97
N LEU A 241 1.09 -10.36 10.87
CA LEU A 241 0.21 -10.02 11.99
C LEU A 241 0.75 -8.86 12.82
N ILE A 242 2.03 -8.87 13.11
CA ILE A 242 2.72 -7.80 13.86
C ILE A 242 3.13 -6.69 12.90
N MET A 243 3.77 -7.06 11.80
CA MET A 243 4.41 -6.10 10.90
C MET A 243 3.41 -5.24 10.11
N SER A 244 2.19 -5.71 9.83
CA SER A 244 1.19 -4.86 9.18
C SER A 244 0.67 -3.75 10.10
N GLY A 245 0.44 -4.06 11.37
CA GLY A 245 0.10 -3.04 12.38
C GLY A 245 1.23 -2.01 12.53
N PHE A 246 2.46 -2.50 12.60
CA PHE A 246 3.65 -1.65 12.66
C PHE A 246 3.82 -0.83 11.38
N ASN A 247 3.55 -1.40 10.20
CA ASN A 247 3.57 -0.69 8.93
C ASN A 247 2.59 0.48 8.88
N PHE A 248 1.32 0.28 9.28
CA PHE A 248 0.35 1.38 9.38
C PHE A 248 0.77 2.45 10.39
N LEU A 249 1.40 2.05 11.48
CA LEU A 249 1.88 2.97 12.51
C LEU A 249 3.03 3.86 12.03
N THR A 250 3.91 3.31 11.20
CA THR A 250 5.18 3.96 10.82
C THR A 250 5.17 4.59 9.43
N LYS A 251 4.09 4.45 8.65
CA LYS A 251 3.96 5.06 7.32
C LYS A 251 4.30 6.55 7.33
N PRO A 252 5.09 7.04 6.36
CA PRO A 252 5.30 8.47 6.17
C PRO A 252 3.98 9.21 5.97
N LYS A 253 3.88 10.42 6.52
CA LYS A 253 2.75 11.29 6.21
C LYS A 253 2.94 11.82 4.79
N ARG A 254 1.89 11.74 4.00
CA ARG A 254 1.80 12.32 2.66
C ARG A 254 0.49 13.06 2.52
N THR A 255 0.48 14.12 1.73
CA THR A 255 -0.74 14.88 1.39
C THR A 255 -1.50 14.23 0.24
N SER A 256 -0.80 13.38 -0.52
CA SER A 256 -1.38 12.55 -1.57
C SER A 256 -0.67 11.19 -1.67
N LEU A 257 -1.33 10.20 -2.26
CA LEU A 257 -0.80 8.84 -2.37
C LEU A 257 0.50 8.76 -3.18
N GLY A 258 0.68 9.62 -4.18
CA GLY A 258 1.84 9.59 -5.09
C GLY A 258 2.92 10.63 -4.78
N GLU A 259 2.78 11.38 -3.70
CA GLU A 259 3.77 12.38 -3.28
C GLU A 259 5.12 11.73 -2.97
N LEU A 260 6.14 12.11 -3.74
CA LEU A 260 7.50 11.64 -3.52
C LEU A 260 8.23 12.55 -2.51
N PRO A 261 9.02 11.98 -1.59
CA PRO A 261 9.85 12.78 -0.72
C PRO A 261 10.88 13.56 -1.56
N ALA A 262 11.06 14.85 -1.24
CA ALA A 262 12.05 15.68 -1.89
C ALA A 262 13.47 15.26 -1.50
N ILE A 263 14.41 15.43 -2.42
CA ILE A 263 15.84 15.31 -2.15
C ILE A 263 16.37 16.72 -1.86
N ASN A 264 17.11 16.87 -0.78
CA ASN A 264 17.82 18.09 -0.49
C ASN A 264 19.19 18.08 -1.18
N PHE A 265 19.31 18.74 -2.31
CA PHE A 265 20.59 18.86 -3.05
C PHE A 265 21.54 19.90 -2.44
N GLU A 266 21.10 20.67 -1.46
CA GLU A 266 21.93 21.67 -0.77
C GLU A 266 22.65 21.05 0.45
N ASP A 267 22.30 19.81 0.82
CA ASP A 267 22.94 19.07 1.89
C ASP A 267 24.13 18.27 1.35
N GLU A 268 25.33 18.84 1.48
CA GLU A 268 26.58 18.24 1.04
C GLU A 268 26.94 16.92 1.76
N SER A 269 26.23 16.58 2.84
CA SER A 269 26.43 15.31 3.55
C SER A 269 25.78 14.11 2.84
N ILE A 270 24.90 14.35 1.85
CA ILE A 270 24.22 13.32 1.08
C ILE A 270 25.09 12.91 -0.11
N GLU A 271 25.83 11.82 0.04
CA GLU A 271 26.71 11.29 -1.01
C GLU A 271 25.97 10.37 -2.00
N LYS A 272 24.84 9.79 -1.62
CA LYS A 272 24.08 8.82 -2.42
C LYS A 272 22.62 9.22 -2.58
N PHE A 273 22.15 9.16 -3.79
CA PHE A 273 20.76 9.46 -4.16
C PHE A 273 20.03 8.19 -4.61
N GLY A 274 18.85 7.95 -4.03
CA GLY A 274 18.11 6.73 -4.31
C GLY A 274 18.68 5.51 -3.60
N ALA A 275 18.33 4.32 -4.08
CA ALA A 275 18.77 3.06 -3.50
C ALA A 275 18.92 1.97 -4.56
N ILE A 276 20.02 1.24 -4.52
CA ILE A 276 20.25 0.05 -5.34
C ILE A 276 20.51 -1.20 -4.48
N LYS A 277 20.87 -1.02 -3.21
CA LYS A 277 20.98 -2.09 -2.21
C LYS A 277 19.85 -2.02 -1.19
N LEU A 278 19.55 -3.11 -0.52
CA LEU A 278 18.47 -3.19 0.47
C LEU A 278 18.62 -2.20 1.62
N GLU A 279 19.82 -2.08 2.18
CA GLU A 279 20.12 -1.19 3.30
C GLU A 279 20.12 0.29 2.93
N GLU A 280 20.10 0.63 1.65
CA GLU A 280 19.97 1.99 1.14
C GLU A 280 18.49 2.41 1.01
N LEU A 281 17.56 1.45 1.01
CA LEU A 281 16.12 1.74 1.04
C LEU A 281 15.73 2.42 2.36
N PRO A 282 14.70 3.29 2.35
CA PRO A 282 14.09 3.75 3.58
C PRO A 282 13.69 2.57 4.48
N TRP A 283 13.91 2.70 5.79
CA TRP A 283 13.62 1.62 6.74
C TRP A 283 12.16 1.14 6.71
N THR A 284 11.21 2.02 6.37
CA THR A 284 9.79 1.67 6.18
C THR A 284 9.58 0.71 5.02
N HIS A 285 10.42 0.76 3.98
CA HIS A 285 10.36 -0.16 2.84
C HIS A 285 10.91 -1.55 3.18
N LEU A 286 11.77 -1.65 4.21
CA LEU A 286 12.18 -2.94 4.78
C LEU A 286 11.05 -3.54 5.64
N VAL A 287 10.26 -2.69 6.34
CA VAL A 287 9.03 -3.11 7.01
C VAL A 287 8.02 -3.67 6.02
N ASP A 288 7.86 -3.06 4.83
CA ASP A 288 6.96 -3.53 3.78
C ASP A 288 7.23 -4.99 3.40
N ALA A 289 8.49 -5.39 3.25
CA ALA A 289 8.85 -6.77 2.94
C ALA A 289 8.34 -7.77 3.99
N TYR A 290 8.41 -7.42 5.28
CA TYR A 290 7.90 -8.26 6.38
C TYR A 290 6.39 -8.18 6.56
N SER A 291 5.76 -7.09 6.14
CA SER A 291 4.31 -6.93 6.17
C SER A 291 3.60 -7.65 5.03
N CYS A 292 4.29 -7.95 3.94
CA CYS A 292 3.71 -8.57 2.75
C CYS A 292 3.08 -9.93 3.05
N ILE A 293 1.80 -10.09 2.74
CA ILE A 293 1.04 -11.34 2.91
C ILE A 293 1.05 -12.24 1.66
N MET A 294 1.80 -11.85 0.63
CA MET A 294 1.94 -12.61 -0.62
C MET A 294 0.58 -12.93 -1.28
N CYS A 295 -0.32 -11.94 -1.28
CA CYS A 295 -1.70 -12.09 -1.78
C CYS A 295 -1.88 -11.72 -3.25
N ASN A 296 -0.88 -11.12 -3.88
CA ASN A 296 -0.82 -10.70 -5.27
C ASN A 296 -1.87 -9.65 -5.71
N ARG A 297 -2.61 -8.99 -4.79
CA ARG A 297 -3.58 -7.95 -5.16
C ARG A 297 -2.93 -6.79 -5.91
N CYS A 298 -1.73 -6.38 -5.50
CA CYS A 298 -0.98 -5.29 -6.15
C CYS A 298 -0.58 -5.62 -7.60
N GLN A 299 -0.32 -6.88 -7.89
CA GLN A 299 -0.03 -7.36 -9.25
C GLN A 299 -1.29 -7.38 -10.13
N ASP A 300 -2.47 -7.76 -9.58
CA ASP A 300 -3.73 -7.84 -10.33
C ASP A 300 -4.20 -6.47 -10.85
N VAL A 301 -3.83 -5.38 -10.18
CA VAL A 301 -4.19 -4.02 -10.56
C VAL A 301 -3.06 -3.27 -11.27
N CYS A 302 -1.87 -3.84 -11.33
CA CYS A 302 -0.72 -3.21 -11.98
C CYS A 302 -0.90 -3.20 -13.51
N PRO A 303 -0.95 -2.03 -14.17
CA PRO A 303 -1.13 -1.95 -15.61
C PRO A 303 -0.01 -2.67 -16.37
N ALA A 304 1.23 -2.54 -15.94
CA ALA A 304 2.36 -3.23 -16.55
C ALA A 304 2.20 -4.76 -16.47
N TYR A 305 1.84 -5.29 -15.30
CA TYR A 305 1.61 -6.73 -15.15
C TYR A 305 0.43 -7.21 -16.02
N VAL A 306 -0.71 -6.52 -15.96
CA VAL A 306 -1.92 -6.91 -16.69
C VAL A 306 -1.72 -6.92 -18.21
N THR A 307 -0.88 -6.01 -18.71
CA THR A 307 -0.54 -5.94 -20.16
C THR A 307 0.61 -6.85 -20.59
N GLY A 308 1.10 -7.73 -19.71
CA GLY A 308 2.09 -8.76 -20.08
C GLY A 308 3.55 -8.39 -19.83
N LYS A 309 3.85 -7.21 -19.28
CA LYS A 309 5.22 -6.80 -18.93
C LYS A 309 5.73 -7.56 -17.70
N GLU A 310 7.04 -7.55 -17.48
CA GLU A 310 7.74 -8.29 -16.43
C GLU A 310 7.47 -7.77 -15.01
N LEU A 311 6.98 -6.53 -14.85
CA LEU A 311 6.77 -5.92 -13.56
C LEU A 311 5.65 -6.60 -12.77
N SER A 312 6.00 -7.16 -11.60
CA SER A 312 5.08 -7.56 -10.55
C SER A 312 5.43 -6.85 -9.24
N PRO A 313 4.61 -5.90 -8.76
CA PRO A 313 4.86 -5.27 -7.46
C PRO A 313 4.85 -6.26 -6.30
N SER A 314 4.11 -7.37 -6.42
CA SER A 314 4.11 -8.44 -5.43
C SER A 314 5.44 -9.20 -5.41
N ALA A 315 6.01 -9.49 -6.59
CA ALA A 315 7.28 -10.20 -6.69
C ALA A 315 8.43 -9.40 -6.06
N LEU A 316 8.45 -8.07 -6.27
CA LEU A 316 9.42 -7.18 -5.63
C LEU A 316 9.43 -7.35 -4.10
N GLU A 317 8.27 -7.26 -3.45
CA GLU A 317 8.15 -7.40 -2.00
C GLU A 317 8.52 -8.82 -1.51
N VAL A 318 8.09 -9.83 -2.25
CA VAL A 318 8.37 -11.22 -1.92
C VAL A 318 9.86 -11.53 -2.06
N ASN A 319 10.49 -11.09 -3.14
CA ASN A 319 11.92 -11.28 -3.36
C ASN A 319 12.75 -10.60 -2.27
N LYS A 320 12.40 -9.34 -1.89
CA LYS A 320 13.03 -8.65 -0.76
C LYS A 320 12.96 -9.49 0.52
N ARG A 321 11.77 -9.98 0.87
CA ARG A 321 11.57 -10.78 2.07
C ARG A 321 12.40 -12.06 2.07
N TYR A 322 12.40 -12.82 0.97
CA TYR A 322 13.16 -14.07 0.89
C TYR A 322 14.66 -13.82 0.93
N PHE A 323 15.13 -12.75 0.33
CA PHE A 323 16.52 -12.33 0.40
C PHE A 323 16.91 -11.92 1.83
N LEU A 324 16.09 -11.12 2.49
CA LEU A 324 16.26 -10.72 3.89
C LEU A 324 16.33 -11.93 4.82
N ASN A 325 15.42 -12.88 4.70
CA ASN A 325 15.39 -14.08 5.53
C ASN A 325 16.64 -14.95 5.33
N ARG A 326 17.11 -15.08 4.09
CA ARG A 326 18.30 -15.87 3.75
C ARG A 326 19.59 -15.28 4.34
N ASN A 327 19.69 -13.96 4.34
CA ASN A 327 20.89 -13.23 4.73
C ASN A 327 20.73 -12.53 6.10
N LEU A 328 19.72 -12.92 6.89
CA LEU A 328 19.30 -12.17 8.08
C LEU A 328 20.41 -12.01 9.12
N ALA A 329 21.20 -13.06 9.37
CA ALA A 329 22.27 -13.02 10.37
C ALA A 329 23.41 -12.08 9.94
N ASP A 330 23.82 -12.16 8.67
CA ASP A 330 24.88 -11.32 8.10
C ASP A 330 24.47 -9.85 8.09
N LEU A 331 23.25 -9.57 7.59
CA LEU A 331 22.71 -8.22 7.55
C LEU A 331 22.51 -7.64 8.96
N ALA A 332 22.00 -8.42 9.91
CA ALA A 332 21.87 -8.00 11.31
C ALA A 332 23.23 -7.76 11.98
N GLY A 333 24.28 -8.43 11.52
CA GLY A 333 25.66 -8.23 11.93
C GLY A 333 26.36 -7.00 11.33
N GLY A 334 25.70 -6.28 10.41
CA GLY A 334 26.24 -5.08 9.76
C GLY A 334 26.92 -5.33 8.42
N LYS A 335 26.96 -6.58 7.92
CA LYS A 335 27.50 -6.88 6.58
C LYS A 335 26.64 -6.22 5.50
N GLU A 336 27.27 -5.67 4.49
CA GLU A 336 26.55 -5.11 3.33
C GLU A 336 25.98 -6.22 2.44
N SER A 337 24.88 -5.88 1.74
CA SER A 337 24.31 -6.75 0.71
C SER A 337 25.30 -6.96 -0.42
N GLU A 338 25.55 -8.22 -0.78
CA GLU A 338 26.41 -8.60 -1.88
C GLU A 338 25.76 -8.27 -3.24
N PHE A 339 24.43 -8.37 -3.33
CA PHE A 339 23.64 -8.18 -4.55
C PHE A 339 22.84 -6.89 -4.49
N THR A 340 22.66 -6.29 -5.65
CA THR A 340 21.77 -5.12 -5.85
C THR A 340 20.29 -5.56 -5.94
N LEU A 341 19.38 -4.63 -5.77
CA LEU A 341 17.93 -4.86 -5.94
C LEU A 341 17.59 -5.33 -7.36
N ILE A 342 18.36 -4.90 -8.37
CA ILE A 342 18.18 -5.34 -9.76
C ILE A 342 18.64 -6.79 -9.94
N ASP A 343 19.64 -7.25 -9.20
CA ASP A 343 20.11 -8.63 -9.29
C ASP A 343 19.06 -9.64 -8.81
N PHE A 344 18.35 -9.35 -7.73
CA PHE A 344 17.46 -10.34 -7.11
C PHE A 344 16.00 -9.92 -6.98
N ALA A 345 15.67 -8.63 -6.78
CA ALA A 345 14.32 -8.22 -6.41
C ALA A 345 13.44 -7.88 -7.61
N ILE A 346 13.99 -7.20 -8.62
CA ILE A 346 13.27 -6.70 -9.78
C ILE A 346 14.22 -6.68 -10.99
N SER A 347 13.72 -6.90 -12.23
CA SER A 347 14.52 -6.70 -13.44
C SER A 347 14.56 -5.22 -13.82
N GLU A 348 15.60 -4.81 -14.53
CA GLU A 348 15.73 -3.44 -15.03
C GLU A 348 14.55 -3.05 -15.94
N SER A 349 14.14 -3.92 -16.85
CA SER A 349 12.95 -3.72 -17.70
C SER A 349 11.67 -3.54 -16.87
N ALA A 350 11.54 -4.22 -15.73
CA ALA A 350 10.41 -4.03 -14.82
C ALA A 350 10.47 -2.71 -14.07
N VAL A 351 11.65 -2.20 -13.70
CA VAL A 351 11.82 -0.87 -13.10
C VAL A 351 11.25 0.20 -14.05
N TRP A 352 11.61 0.13 -15.33
CA TRP A 352 11.16 1.10 -16.33
C TRP A 352 9.74 0.85 -16.86
N ALA A 353 9.15 -0.31 -16.59
CA ALA A 353 7.74 -0.57 -16.89
C ALA A 353 6.74 0.08 -15.90
N CYS A 354 7.20 0.60 -14.77
CA CYS A 354 6.34 1.26 -13.80
C CYS A 354 5.87 2.63 -14.29
N THR A 355 4.56 2.86 -14.28
CA THR A 355 3.93 4.14 -14.67
C THR A 355 3.66 5.06 -13.47
N ALA A 356 4.24 4.80 -12.31
CA ALA A 356 4.06 5.56 -11.06
C ALA A 356 2.58 5.86 -10.70
N CYS A 357 1.64 5.01 -11.16
CA CYS A 357 0.20 5.24 -11.02
C CYS A 357 -0.37 4.99 -9.61
N GLY A 358 0.41 4.44 -8.68
CA GLY A 358 0.00 4.18 -7.29
C GLY A 358 -1.03 3.07 -7.08
N ALA A 359 -1.47 2.34 -8.12
CA ALA A 359 -2.50 1.30 -7.98
C ALA A 359 -2.09 0.18 -7.01
N CYS A 360 -0.81 -0.20 -6.99
CA CYS A 360 -0.26 -1.20 -6.08
C CYS A 360 -0.26 -0.73 -4.61
N VAL A 361 -0.09 0.56 -4.38
CA VAL A 361 -0.13 1.18 -3.05
C VAL A 361 -1.57 1.25 -2.54
N GLU A 362 -2.50 1.76 -3.36
CA GLU A 362 -3.93 1.91 -3.01
C GLU A 362 -4.61 0.59 -2.65
N ILE A 363 -4.28 -0.49 -3.38
CA ILE A 363 -4.93 -1.79 -3.19
C ILE A 363 -4.33 -2.63 -2.05
N CYS A 364 -3.17 -2.25 -1.51
CA CYS A 364 -2.44 -3.08 -0.57
C CYS A 364 -3.15 -3.18 0.79
N PRO A 365 -3.55 -4.39 1.23
CA PRO A 365 -4.30 -4.56 2.47
C PRO A 365 -3.46 -4.39 3.74
N VAL A 366 -2.15 -4.38 3.61
CA VAL A 366 -1.18 -4.21 4.72
C VAL A 366 -0.36 -2.93 4.57
N GLY A 367 -0.73 -2.08 3.61
CA GLY A 367 -0.13 -0.76 3.43
C GLY A 367 1.26 -0.75 2.80
N ASN A 368 1.70 -1.77 2.08
CA ASN A 368 2.98 -1.74 1.37
C ASN A 368 2.98 -0.77 0.20
N GLU A 369 4.14 -0.22 -0.10
CA GLU A 369 4.34 0.84 -1.07
C GLU A 369 5.40 0.50 -2.15
N PRO A 370 5.25 -0.60 -2.90
CA PRO A 370 6.29 -1.07 -3.84
C PRO A 370 6.61 -0.09 -4.96
N MET A 371 5.72 0.85 -5.27
CA MET A 371 6.00 1.92 -6.23
C MET A 371 7.19 2.78 -5.77
N PHE A 372 7.28 3.06 -4.47
CA PHE A 372 8.34 3.91 -3.94
C PHE A 372 9.71 3.22 -3.95
N ASP A 373 9.77 1.90 -3.80
CA ASP A 373 11.02 1.15 -4.04
C ASP A 373 11.53 1.37 -5.46
N ILE A 374 10.62 1.27 -6.45
CA ILE A 374 10.96 1.48 -7.86
C ILE A 374 11.45 2.91 -8.09
N MET A 375 10.83 3.90 -7.44
CA MET A 375 11.30 5.29 -7.55
C MET A 375 12.69 5.47 -6.94
N GLN A 376 13.02 4.79 -5.83
CA GLN A 376 14.37 4.84 -5.26
C GLN A 376 15.41 4.20 -6.20
N ILE A 377 15.08 3.09 -6.85
CA ILE A 377 15.96 2.46 -7.84
C ILE A 377 16.18 3.39 -9.05
N ARG A 378 15.12 4.00 -9.59
CA ARG A 378 15.24 4.98 -10.69
C ARG A 378 16.12 6.18 -10.33
N ARG A 379 15.95 6.72 -9.10
CA ARG A 379 16.78 7.80 -8.59
C ARG A 379 18.25 7.42 -8.58
N HIS A 380 18.56 6.21 -8.10
CA HIS A 380 19.94 5.73 -8.10
C HIS A 380 20.49 5.55 -9.52
N GLN A 381 19.78 4.83 -10.39
CA GLN A 381 20.20 4.63 -11.76
C GLN A 381 20.43 5.97 -12.50
N MET A 382 19.53 6.93 -12.32
CA MET A 382 19.60 8.22 -12.99
C MET A 382 20.70 9.14 -12.43
N LEU A 383 20.78 9.27 -11.10
CA LEU A 383 21.65 10.28 -10.46
C LEU A 383 23.05 9.77 -10.16
N MET A 384 23.21 8.45 -9.92
CA MET A 384 24.48 7.87 -9.54
C MET A 384 25.19 7.14 -10.72
N GLU A 385 24.39 6.49 -11.59
CA GLU A 385 24.93 5.66 -12.69
C GLU A 385 24.72 6.31 -14.07
N ASN A 386 23.84 7.30 -14.18
CA ASN A 386 23.43 7.93 -15.44
C ASN A 386 22.87 6.89 -16.44
N GLU A 387 22.18 5.85 -15.89
CA GLU A 387 21.55 4.77 -16.67
C GLU A 387 20.03 4.95 -16.71
N PHE A 388 19.50 5.11 -17.91
CA PHE A 388 18.06 5.28 -18.16
C PHE A 388 17.73 4.97 -19.64
N PRO A 389 16.45 4.69 -19.98
CA PRO A 389 16.03 4.46 -21.35
C PRO A 389 16.41 5.61 -22.29
N ALA A 390 17.00 5.28 -23.42
CA ALA A 390 17.52 6.28 -24.38
C ALA A 390 16.45 7.26 -24.87
N GLU A 391 15.19 6.83 -24.91
CA GLU A 391 14.03 7.63 -25.32
C GLU A 391 13.79 8.84 -24.40
N LEU A 392 14.16 8.75 -23.12
CA LEU A 392 14.03 9.84 -22.16
C LEU A 392 15.03 10.99 -22.43
N LYS A 393 16.12 10.70 -23.14
CA LYS A 393 17.17 11.70 -23.43
C LYS A 393 16.65 12.94 -24.16
N GLN A 394 15.72 12.73 -25.11
CA GLN A 394 15.09 13.83 -25.84
C GLN A 394 14.16 14.64 -24.92
N ALA A 395 13.39 13.99 -24.08
CA ALA A 395 12.48 14.64 -23.14
C ALA A 395 13.26 15.50 -22.12
N TYR A 396 14.34 14.96 -21.54
CA TYR A 396 15.19 15.73 -20.62
C TYR A 396 15.80 16.95 -21.28
N ARG A 397 16.40 16.78 -22.48
CA ARG A 397 16.95 17.90 -23.26
C ARG A 397 15.89 18.96 -23.56
N GLY A 398 14.66 18.53 -23.86
CA GLY A 398 13.56 19.47 -24.13
C GLY A 398 13.15 20.24 -22.88
N MET A 399 13.07 19.57 -21.73
CA MET A 399 12.75 20.20 -20.45
C MET A 399 13.83 21.22 -20.04
N GLU A 400 15.11 20.87 -20.15
CA GLU A 400 16.23 21.73 -19.83
C GLU A 400 16.27 22.99 -20.72
N ARG A 401 16.19 22.81 -22.05
CA ARG A 401 16.43 23.88 -23.01
C ARG A 401 15.20 24.71 -23.35
N ASN A 402 14.04 24.03 -23.50
CA ASN A 402 12.81 24.61 -24.03
C ASN A 402 11.67 24.62 -23.02
N GLY A 403 11.88 24.15 -21.79
CA GLY A 403 10.86 24.09 -20.75
C GLY A 403 9.69 23.14 -21.07
N ASN A 404 9.87 22.13 -21.94
CA ASN A 404 8.84 21.16 -22.27
C ASN A 404 9.43 19.81 -22.74
N PRO A 405 8.75 18.67 -22.50
CA PRO A 405 9.29 17.34 -22.81
C PRO A 405 9.33 17.01 -24.31
N TRP A 406 8.68 17.78 -25.18
CA TRP A 406 8.69 17.56 -26.64
C TRP A 406 9.85 18.26 -27.35
N ASN A 407 10.65 19.06 -26.64
CA ASN A 407 11.74 19.83 -27.17
C ASN A 407 11.30 20.85 -28.28
N ILE A 408 10.07 21.35 -28.15
CA ILE A 408 9.51 22.39 -29.02
C ILE A 408 9.94 23.76 -28.48
N SER A 409 10.20 24.71 -29.37
CA SER A 409 10.64 26.07 -29.01
C SER A 409 9.70 26.71 -27.99
N ALA A 410 10.25 27.33 -26.93
CA ALA A 410 9.46 28.06 -25.94
C ALA A 410 8.67 29.23 -26.58
N ARG A 411 9.19 29.83 -27.64
CA ARG A 411 8.48 30.88 -28.40
C ARG A 411 7.18 30.42 -29.06
N ASP A 412 7.04 29.10 -29.26
CA ASP A 412 5.85 28.50 -29.85
C ASP A 412 4.77 28.22 -28.81
N ARG A 413 5.06 28.46 -27.53
CA ARG A 413 4.15 28.14 -26.42
C ARG A 413 2.82 28.86 -26.51
N MET A 414 2.80 30.06 -27.07
CA MET A 414 1.60 30.89 -27.21
C MET A 414 0.84 30.68 -28.53
N LYS A 415 1.34 29.89 -29.47
CA LYS A 415 0.67 29.67 -30.79
C LYS A 415 -0.72 29.04 -30.69
N TRP A 416 -1.03 28.35 -29.58
CA TRP A 416 -2.35 27.76 -29.36
C TRP A 416 -3.46 28.80 -29.19
N VAL A 417 -3.15 30.03 -28.80
CA VAL A 417 -4.11 31.09 -28.53
C VAL A 417 -4.95 31.39 -29.78
N GLY A 418 -4.29 31.49 -30.97
CA GLY A 418 -5.00 31.82 -32.21
C GLY A 418 -5.76 33.15 -32.10
N ASP A 419 -7.07 33.12 -32.40
CA ASP A 419 -7.93 34.31 -32.40
C ASP A 419 -8.65 34.57 -31.08
N VAL A 420 -8.40 33.77 -30.03
CA VAL A 420 -9.06 33.97 -28.73
C VAL A 420 -8.28 34.96 -27.86
N GLU A 421 -8.99 35.85 -27.19
CA GLU A 421 -8.43 36.79 -26.25
C GLU A 421 -8.05 36.12 -24.94
N VAL A 422 -6.77 36.12 -24.57
CA VAL A 422 -6.23 35.49 -23.37
C VAL A 422 -5.30 36.47 -22.68
N PRO A 423 -5.65 37.01 -21.51
CA PRO A 423 -4.81 37.92 -20.78
C PRO A 423 -3.58 37.22 -20.19
N THR A 424 -2.40 37.77 -20.38
CA THR A 424 -1.19 37.40 -19.66
C THR A 424 -1.14 38.11 -18.31
N VAL A 425 -0.21 37.73 -17.44
CA VAL A 425 0.00 38.40 -16.17
C VAL A 425 0.48 39.84 -16.34
N ASP A 426 1.09 40.16 -17.47
CA ASP A 426 1.50 41.53 -17.82
C ASP A 426 0.28 42.37 -18.26
N ASP A 427 -0.67 41.77 -18.99
CA ASP A 427 -1.90 42.42 -19.43
C ASP A 427 -2.90 42.62 -18.28
N ASN A 428 -2.92 41.69 -17.31
CA ASN A 428 -3.85 41.69 -16.18
C ASN A 428 -3.12 41.38 -14.87
N PRO A 429 -2.38 42.30 -14.28
CA PRO A 429 -1.63 42.07 -13.03
C PRO A 429 -2.53 41.89 -11.79
N ASP A 430 -3.80 42.30 -11.89
CA ASP A 430 -4.78 42.18 -10.80
C ASP A 430 -5.68 40.93 -10.92
N PHE A 431 -5.21 39.91 -11.61
CA PHE A 431 -5.92 38.63 -11.72
C PHE A 431 -6.17 37.99 -10.34
N GLU A 432 -7.27 37.23 -10.25
CA GLU A 432 -7.63 36.43 -9.08
C GLU A 432 -7.29 34.94 -9.26
N LEU A 433 -7.27 34.48 -10.52
CA LEU A 433 -7.02 33.10 -10.90
C LEU A 433 -5.88 33.01 -11.91
N LEU A 434 -4.81 32.31 -11.57
CA LEU A 434 -3.76 31.98 -12.52
C LEU A 434 -4.12 30.67 -13.24
N TRP A 435 -4.21 30.69 -14.55
CA TRP A 435 -4.34 29.45 -15.28
C TRP A 435 -2.97 28.93 -15.74
N TRP A 436 -2.53 27.85 -15.09
CA TRP A 436 -1.37 27.08 -15.55
C TRP A 436 -1.81 26.22 -16.74
N VAL A 437 -1.47 26.63 -17.95
CA VAL A 437 -1.91 26.02 -19.21
C VAL A 437 -1.38 24.59 -19.33
N GLY A 438 -0.10 24.39 -19.07
CA GLY A 438 0.58 23.10 -19.21
C GLY A 438 1.13 22.86 -20.61
N CYS A 439 2.00 21.85 -20.74
CA CYS A 439 2.69 21.61 -22.01
C CYS A 439 1.76 21.03 -23.08
N ALA A 440 0.87 20.07 -22.74
CA ALA A 440 -0.02 19.48 -23.74
C ALA A 440 -0.95 20.50 -24.40
N PRO A 441 -1.68 21.36 -23.67
CA PRO A 441 -2.49 22.41 -24.28
C PRO A 441 -1.69 23.44 -25.08
N SER A 442 -0.41 23.63 -24.76
CA SER A 442 0.44 24.56 -25.51
C SER A 442 0.91 24.00 -26.87
N TYR A 443 1.12 22.66 -26.96
CA TYR A 443 1.82 22.10 -28.11
C TYR A 443 1.06 20.99 -28.85
N ASP A 444 0.13 20.28 -28.21
CA ASP A 444 -0.67 19.25 -28.85
C ASP A 444 -1.92 19.83 -29.51
N PRO A 445 -2.15 19.60 -30.82
CA PRO A 445 -3.26 20.22 -31.54
C PRO A 445 -4.65 19.95 -30.93
N ARG A 446 -4.90 18.72 -30.47
CA ARG A 446 -6.17 18.35 -29.85
C ARG A 446 -6.36 19.00 -28.47
N ALA A 447 -5.29 19.05 -27.68
CA ALA A 447 -5.34 19.70 -26.38
C ALA A 447 -5.46 21.23 -26.51
N GLN A 448 -4.92 21.83 -27.58
CA GLN A 448 -5.13 23.25 -27.91
C GLN A 448 -6.59 23.60 -28.14
N GLU A 449 -7.37 22.72 -28.79
CA GLU A 449 -8.83 22.94 -28.96
C GLU A 449 -9.54 22.98 -27.60
N THR A 450 -9.16 22.09 -26.70
CA THR A 450 -9.69 22.07 -25.32
C THR A 450 -9.30 23.36 -24.57
N ALA A 451 -8.06 23.83 -24.74
CA ALA A 451 -7.60 25.08 -24.14
C ALA A 451 -8.43 26.28 -24.62
N ARG A 452 -8.62 26.41 -25.94
CA ARG A 452 -9.45 27.50 -26.52
C ARG A 452 -10.91 27.42 -26.05
N ALA A 453 -11.47 26.21 -25.91
CA ALA A 453 -12.80 26.04 -25.36
C ALA A 453 -12.86 26.49 -23.88
N PHE A 454 -11.84 26.17 -23.09
CA PHE A 454 -11.76 26.61 -21.70
C PHE A 454 -11.64 28.14 -21.57
N VAL A 455 -10.85 28.81 -22.42
CA VAL A 455 -10.82 30.27 -22.51
C VAL A 455 -12.21 30.87 -22.73
N LYS A 456 -12.94 30.34 -23.72
CA LYS A 456 -14.31 30.81 -24.01
C LYS A 456 -15.23 30.70 -22.78
N ILE A 457 -15.07 29.64 -21.99
CA ILE A 457 -15.85 29.45 -20.75
C ILE A 457 -15.43 30.49 -19.69
N LEU A 458 -14.12 30.69 -19.49
CA LEU A 458 -13.62 31.66 -18.51
C LEU A 458 -14.10 33.09 -18.86
N ASN A 459 -13.99 33.48 -20.14
CA ASN A 459 -14.42 34.78 -20.61
C ASN A 459 -15.96 34.96 -20.47
N ALA A 460 -16.75 33.95 -20.85
CA ALA A 460 -18.20 33.98 -20.71
C ALA A 460 -18.67 34.03 -19.25
N ALA A 461 -17.92 33.40 -18.34
CA ALA A 461 -18.18 33.43 -16.91
C ALA A 461 -17.72 34.73 -16.21
N GLY A 462 -17.05 35.63 -16.92
CA GLY A 462 -16.46 36.85 -16.36
C GLY A 462 -15.42 36.55 -15.27
N VAL A 463 -14.64 35.47 -15.44
CA VAL A 463 -13.56 35.12 -14.52
C VAL A 463 -12.40 36.07 -14.69
N ASN A 464 -11.92 36.65 -13.60
CA ASN A 464 -10.71 37.47 -13.59
C ASN A 464 -9.46 36.56 -13.54
N TYR A 465 -8.90 36.22 -14.71
CA TYR A 465 -7.77 35.30 -14.81
C TYR A 465 -6.64 35.87 -15.65
N ALA A 466 -5.47 35.25 -15.50
CA ALA A 466 -4.32 35.47 -16.37
C ALA A 466 -3.55 34.16 -16.59
N ILE A 467 -2.68 34.15 -17.61
CA ILE A 467 -1.70 33.08 -17.86
C ILE A 467 -0.29 33.62 -17.80
N LEU A 468 0.69 32.72 -17.53
CA LEU A 468 2.12 33.10 -17.52
C LEU A 468 2.68 33.35 -18.94
N GLY A 469 2.00 32.91 -19.99
CA GLY A 469 2.47 33.03 -21.34
C GLY A 469 3.82 32.33 -21.60
N GLU A 470 4.80 33.02 -22.15
CA GLU A 470 6.12 32.46 -22.46
C GLU A 470 6.95 32.14 -21.19
N MET A 471 6.61 32.71 -20.02
CA MET A 471 7.30 32.44 -18.76
C MET A 471 6.97 31.03 -18.22
N GLU A 472 5.84 30.44 -18.63
CA GLU A 472 5.44 29.12 -18.16
C GLU A 472 6.37 28.03 -18.70
N ARG A 473 6.85 27.14 -17.81
CA ARG A 473 7.64 25.96 -18.17
C ARG A 473 6.94 24.69 -17.68
N CYS A 474 7.41 23.52 -18.11
CA CYS A 474 6.96 22.24 -17.56
C CYS A 474 7.18 22.21 -16.04
N THR A 475 6.26 21.57 -15.31
CA THR A 475 6.41 21.40 -13.85
C THR A 475 7.52 20.44 -13.44
N GLY A 476 8.14 19.72 -14.39
CA GLY A 476 9.18 18.74 -14.10
C GLY A 476 8.67 17.37 -13.66
N ASP A 477 7.36 17.14 -13.64
CA ASP A 477 6.77 15.85 -13.18
C ASP A 477 7.38 14.63 -13.88
N ALA A 478 7.54 14.68 -15.22
CA ALA A 478 8.12 13.56 -15.97
C ALA A 478 9.57 13.28 -15.58
N ALA A 479 10.39 14.29 -15.31
CA ALA A 479 11.74 14.13 -14.79
C ALA A 479 11.72 13.45 -13.42
N ARG A 480 10.85 13.91 -12.53
CA ARG A 480 10.71 13.34 -11.18
C ARG A 480 10.29 11.88 -11.20
N ARG A 481 9.28 11.50 -12.00
CA ARG A 481 8.79 10.12 -12.11
C ARG A 481 9.79 9.17 -12.74
N SER A 482 10.70 9.69 -13.55
CA SER A 482 11.80 8.91 -14.15
C SER A 482 13.10 8.93 -13.33
N GLY A 483 13.10 9.54 -12.13
CA GLY A 483 14.24 9.54 -11.21
C GLY A 483 15.21 10.69 -11.41
N ASN A 484 15.01 11.57 -12.42
CA ASN A 484 15.85 12.75 -12.64
C ASN A 484 15.44 13.89 -11.70
N GLU A 485 15.70 13.68 -10.41
CA GLU A 485 15.35 14.66 -9.37
C GLU A 485 16.15 15.96 -9.47
N ALA A 486 17.37 15.92 -10.01
CA ALA A 486 18.18 17.13 -10.21
C ALA A 486 17.50 18.06 -11.23
N LEU A 487 17.09 17.53 -12.38
CA LEU A 487 16.34 18.30 -13.38
C LEU A 487 15.00 18.79 -12.82
N PHE A 488 14.29 17.94 -12.06
CA PHE A 488 13.05 18.36 -11.40
C PHE A 488 13.30 19.52 -10.44
N PHE A 489 14.33 19.46 -9.61
CA PHE A 489 14.66 20.47 -8.62
C PHE A 489 14.93 21.84 -9.29
N GLU A 490 15.76 21.87 -10.33
CA GLU A 490 16.06 23.09 -11.07
C GLU A 490 14.80 23.69 -11.73
N MET A 491 13.98 22.85 -12.36
CA MET A 491 12.74 23.33 -12.98
C MET A 491 11.74 23.82 -11.93
N ALA A 492 11.63 23.12 -10.81
CA ALA A 492 10.72 23.51 -9.73
C ALA A 492 11.15 24.83 -9.09
N LYS A 493 12.44 25.03 -8.79
CA LYS A 493 12.98 26.31 -8.29
C LYS A 493 12.64 27.47 -9.22
N GLY A 494 12.96 27.34 -10.51
CA GLY A 494 12.67 28.41 -11.46
C GLY A 494 11.17 28.72 -11.60
N ASN A 495 10.31 27.68 -11.58
CA ASN A 495 8.87 27.89 -11.57
C ASN A 495 8.35 28.52 -10.27
N ILE A 496 8.92 28.16 -9.12
CA ILE A 496 8.56 28.73 -7.82
C ILE A 496 8.95 30.21 -7.74
N GLU A 497 10.12 30.60 -8.25
CA GLU A 497 10.55 31.98 -8.33
C GLU A 497 9.56 32.82 -9.16
N VAL A 498 9.22 32.38 -10.37
CA VAL A 498 8.24 33.06 -11.24
C VAL A 498 6.87 33.12 -10.58
N LEU A 499 6.40 32.02 -9.99
CA LEU A 499 5.09 31.98 -9.33
C LEU A 499 5.03 32.89 -8.11
N ASN A 500 6.06 32.94 -7.28
CA ASN A 500 6.10 33.81 -6.11
C ASN A 500 6.13 35.28 -6.52
N GLU A 501 6.87 35.66 -7.55
CA GLU A 501 6.89 37.01 -8.10
C GLU A 501 5.51 37.42 -8.62
N VAL A 502 4.88 36.59 -9.45
CA VAL A 502 3.60 36.88 -10.09
C VAL A 502 2.42 36.81 -9.12
N MET A 503 2.42 35.83 -8.21
CA MET A 503 1.32 35.64 -7.24
C MET A 503 1.32 36.72 -6.15
N GLY A 504 2.49 37.18 -5.73
CA GLY A 504 2.64 38.17 -4.64
C GLY A 504 1.96 37.69 -3.35
N ASP A 505 1.62 38.66 -2.48
CA ASP A 505 0.96 38.37 -1.18
C ASP A 505 -0.56 38.20 -1.26
N LYS A 506 -1.17 38.29 -2.45
CA LYS A 506 -2.62 38.16 -2.63
C LYS A 506 -3.03 36.67 -2.57
N PRO A 507 -4.19 36.32 -1.98
CA PRO A 507 -4.70 34.96 -1.97
C PRO A 507 -5.23 34.57 -3.36
N ARG A 508 -4.34 34.14 -4.23
CA ARG A 508 -4.63 33.75 -5.62
C ARG A 508 -4.62 32.23 -5.73
N ARG A 509 -5.48 31.71 -6.59
CA ARG A 509 -5.59 30.27 -6.88
C ARG A 509 -4.97 29.95 -8.23
N ILE A 510 -4.47 28.75 -8.39
CA ILE A 510 -4.00 28.21 -9.66
C ILE A 510 -5.03 27.20 -10.18
N VAL A 511 -5.48 27.32 -11.41
CA VAL A 511 -6.26 26.29 -12.10
C VAL A 511 -5.40 25.63 -13.18
N THR A 512 -5.55 24.32 -13.36
CA THR A 512 -4.91 23.59 -14.46
C THR A 512 -5.84 22.51 -15.02
N THR A 513 -5.64 22.19 -16.30
CA THR A 513 -6.34 21.08 -16.97
C THR A 513 -5.55 19.76 -16.86
N CYS A 514 -4.29 19.82 -16.46
CA CYS A 514 -3.39 18.68 -16.37
C CYS A 514 -3.35 18.10 -14.95
N PRO A 515 -3.77 16.82 -14.73
CA PRO A 515 -3.68 16.18 -13.43
C PRO A 515 -2.27 16.05 -12.85
N HIS A 516 -1.24 15.94 -13.71
CA HIS A 516 0.15 15.90 -13.30
C HIS A 516 0.63 17.27 -12.78
N CYS A 517 0.29 18.35 -13.49
CA CYS A 517 0.59 19.70 -13.02
C CYS A 517 -0.14 20.03 -11.71
N LEU A 518 -1.43 19.63 -11.59
CA LEU A 518 -2.19 19.75 -10.35
C LEU A 518 -1.43 19.12 -9.16
N HIS A 519 -0.94 17.91 -9.36
CA HIS A 519 -0.24 17.17 -8.33
C HIS A 519 1.09 17.82 -7.95
N THR A 520 1.90 18.13 -8.96
CA THR A 520 3.25 18.66 -8.76
C THR A 520 3.22 20.04 -8.11
N LEU A 521 2.43 20.97 -8.66
CA LEU A 521 2.29 22.33 -8.11
C LEU A 521 1.67 22.32 -6.71
N GLY A 522 0.60 21.51 -6.49
CA GLY A 522 -0.17 21.55 -5.27
C GLY A 522 0.34 20.65 -4.15
N LYS A 523 1.18 19.63 -4.43
CA LYS A 523 1.62 18.63 -3.45
C LYS A 523 3.12 18.51 -3.31
N GLU A 524 3.88 18.74 -4.38
CA GLU A 524 5.31 18.47 -4.36
C GLU A 524 6.17 19.73 -4.29
N TYR A 525 5.73 20.85 -4.84
CA TYR A 525 6.45 22.11 -4.75
C TYR A 525 6.54 22.65 -3.32
N GLY A 526 5.59 22.29 -2.45
CA GLY A 526 5.59 22.71 -1.05
C GLY A 526 6.87 22.34 -0.29
N ALA A 527 7.49 21.21 -0.61
CA ALA A 527 8.77 20.79 -0.03
C ALA A 527 9.96 21.67 -0.49
N LEU A 528 9.79 22.46 -1.54
CA LEU A 528 10.78 23.37 -2.10
C LEU A 528 10.42 24.85 -1.88
N GLY A 529 9.43 25.13 -1.01
CA GLY A 529 9.00 26.49 -0.67
C GLY A 529 7.85 27.06 -1.51
N GLY A 530 7.30 26.29 -2.47
CA GLY A 530 6.16 26.69 -3.31
C GLY A 530 4.82 26.20 -2.74
N HIS A 531 4.10 27.07 -2.03
CA HIS A 531 2.82 26.72 -1.41
C HIS A 531 1.65 27.37 -2.13
N TYR A 532 0.95 26.59 -2.96
CA TYR A 532 -0.14 27.11 -3.82
C TYR A 532 -1.44 26.33 -3.61
N GLU A 533 -2.58 27.04 -3.64
CA GLU A 533 -3.88 26.43 -3.79
C GLU A 533 -4.11 26.12 -5.28
N VAL A 534 -4.03 24.84 -5.64
CA VAL A 534 -4.19 24.37 -7.02
C VAL A 534 -5.45 23.55 -7.17
N ILE A 535 -6.28 23.91 -8.16
CA ILE A 535 -7.52 23.20 -8.47
C ILE A 535 -7.51 22.66 -9.90
N HIS A 536 -8.26 21.59 -10.13
CA HIS A 536 -8.51 21.08 -11.47
C HIS A 536 -9.61 21.89 -12.17
N HIS A 537 -9.53 22.06 -13.48
CA HIS A 537 -10.53 22.82 -14.24
C HIS A 537 -11.95 22.30 -14.03
N THR A 538 -12.16 20.99 -13.82
CA THR A 538 -13.50 20.43 -13.55
C THR A 538 -14.07 20.89 -12.20
N GLN A 539 -13.23 21.14 -11.20
CA GLN A 539 -13.65 21.73 -9.93
C GLN A 539 -14.11 23.19 -10.15
N LEU A 540 -13.34 23.97 -10.92
CA LEU A 540 -13.72 25.33 -11.28
C LEU A 540 -15.03 25.36 -12.06
N LEU A 541 -15.22 24.49 -13.05
CA LEU A 541 -16.48 24.38 -13.80
C LEU A 541 -17.67 24.11 -12.88
N THR A 542 -17.49 23.21 -11.92
CA THR A 542 -18.54 22.91 -10.92
C THR A 542 -18.85 24.14 -10.05
N GLU A 543 -17.83 24.88 -9.62
CA GLU A 543 -17.98 26.12 -8.85
C GLU A 543 -18.74 27.20 -9.67
N LEU A 544 -18.37 27.39 -10.93
CA LEU A 544 -18.99 28.38 -11.82
C LEU A 544 -20.45 28.04 -12.12
N THR A 545 -20.78 26.77 -12.32
CA THR A 545 -22.16 26.30 -12.53
C THR A 545 -22.98 26.49 -11.26
N ALA A 546 -22.45 26.10 -10.10
CA ALA A 546 -23.13 26.28 -8.82
C ALA A 546 -23.40 27.76 -8.50
N ALA A 547 -22.44 28.65 -8.87
CA ALA A 547 -22.58 30.11 -8.75
C ALA A 547 -23.47 30.73 -9.84
N LYS A 548 -24.01 29.94 -10.77
CA LYS A 548 -24.81 30.39 -11.92
C LYS A 548 -24.08 31.40 -12.82
N LYS A 549 -22.76 31.39 -12.83
CA LYS A 549 -21.92 32.20 -13.74
C LYS A 549 -21.89 31.63 -15.15
N ILE A 550 -22.11 30.34 -15.29
CA ILE A 550 -22.30 29.66 -16.57
C ILE A 550 -23.58 28.83 -16.54
N SER A 551 -24.22 28.71 -17.67
CA SER A 551 -25.30 27.76 -17.89
C SER A 551 -24.99 26.95 -19.14
N VAL A 552 -25.12 25.64 -19.04
CA VAL A 552 -24.87 24.75 -20.17
C VAL A 552 -26.17 24.54 -20.91
N ALA A 553 -26.22 24.88 -22.21
CA ALA A 553 -27.34 24.54 -23.07
C ALA A 553 -27.41 23.01 -23.19
N ARG A 554 -28.50 22.41 -22.69
CA ARG A 554 -28.72 20.97 -22.81
C ARG A 554 -29.11 20.64 -24.24
N SER A 555 -28.33 19.78 -24.91
CA SER A 555 -28.75 19.20 -26.18
C SER A 555 -30.05 18.38 -25.95
N GLY A 556 -30.96 18.34 -26.91
CA GLY A 556 -32.19 17.53 -26.80
C GLY A 556 -31.92 16.01 -26.78
N GLU A 557 -30.73 15.60 -27.22
CA GLU A 557 -30.27 14.22 -27.21
C GLU A 557 -29.39 13.94 -25.99
N VAL A 558 -29.58 12.75 -25.40
CA VAL A 558 -28.74 12.28 -24.27
C VAL A 558 -27.55 11.51 -24.81
N ASP A 559 -26.37 12.12 -24.77
CA ASP A 559 -25.13 11.45 -25.13
C ASP A 559 -24.75 10.40 -24.09
N LYS A 560 -24.52 9.17 -24.53
CA LYS A 560 -23.92 8.11 -23.71
C LYS A 560 -22.41 8.22 -23.79
N ILE A 561 -21.79 8.58 -22.68
CA ILE A 561 -20.35 8.74 -22.58
C ILE A 561 -19.78 7.87 -21.49
N THR A 562 -18.50 7.56 -21.58
CA THR A 562 -17.74 6.97 -20.49
C THR A 562 -16.60 7.90 -20.12
N PHE A 563 -16.21 7.90 -18.83
CA PHE A 563 -15.13 8.72 -18.32
C PHE A 563 -14.01 7.85 -17.79
N HIS A 564 -12.79 8.10 -18.26
CA HIS A 564 -11.58 7.50 -17.71
C HIS A 564 -11.03 8.41 -16.61
N ASP A 565 -10.98 7.92 -15.38
CA ASP A 565 -10.37 8.65 -14.27
C ASP A 565 -8.84 8.64 -14.40
N PRO A 566 -8.19 9.77 -14.68
CA PRO A 566 -6.73 9.85 -14.65
C PRO A 566 -6.21 9.52 -13.26
N CYS A 567 -5.18 8.66 -13.16
CA CYS A 567 -4.69 8.21 -11.86
C CYS A 567 -4.22 9.36 -10.96
N TYR A 568 -3.60 10.39 -11.55
CA TYR A 568 -3.17 11.59 -10.82
C TYR A 568 -4.32 12.48 -10.37
N LEU A 569 -5.47 12.45 -11.03
CA LEU A 569 -6.67 13.17 -10.60
C LEU A 569 -7.42 12.37 -9.51
N GLY A 570 -7.85 11.15 -9.84
CA GLY A 570 -8.69 10.34 -8.96
C GLY A 570 -7.91 9.67 -7.84
N ARG A 571 -6.93 8.81 -8.15
CA ARG A 571 -6.23 8.01 -7.15
C ARG A 571 -5.29 8.82 -6.27
N HIS A 572 -4.46 9.68 -6.87
CA HIS A 572 -3.49 10.46 -6.13
C HIS A 572 -4.12 11.64 -5.38
N ASN A 573 -5.09 12.33 -5.96
CA ASN A 573 -5.66 13.55 -5.41
C ASN A 573 -7.14 13.44 -4.97
N GLY A 574 -7.79 12.29 -5.14
CA GLY A 574 -9.16 12.05 -4.67
C GLY A 574 -10.26 12.80 -5.43
N ILE A 575 -9.94 13.45 -6.55
CA ILE A 575 -10.88 14.24 -7.34
C ILE A 575 -11.59 13.32 -8.34
N VAL A 576 -12.71 12.75 -7.95
CA VAL A 576 -13.48 11.78 -8.75
C VAL A 576 -14.88 12.28 -9.11
N ASP A 577 -15.47 13.17 -8.31
CA ASP A 577 -16.84 13.61 -8.49
C ASP A 577 -16.95 14.86 -9.39
N ALA A 578 -16.05 15.82 -9.27
CA ALA A 578 -16.07 17.04 -10.07
C ALA A 578 -16.07 16.80 -11.59
N PRO A 579 -15.27 15.88 -12.17
CA PRO A 579 -15.38 15.55 -13.59
C PRO A 579 -16.77 15.03 -13.99
N ARG A 580 -17.39 14.18 -13.14
CA ARG A 580 -18.72 13.63 -13.38
C ARG A 580 -19.81 14.69 -13.32
N GLN A 581 -19.72 15.58 -12.32
CA GLN A 581 -20.66 16.72 -12.20
C GLN A 581 -20.59 17.61 -13.43
N ALA A 582 -19.38 17.98 -13.89
CA ALA A 582 -19.22 18.77 -15.10
C ALA A 582 -19.83 18.11 -16.34
N LEU A 583 -19.70 16.78 -16.47
CA LEU A 583 -20.30 16.02 -17.57
C LEU A 583 -21.83 15.93 -17.47
N LEU A 584 -22.38 15.73 -16.27
CA LEU A 584 -23.82 15.66 -16.04
C LEU A 584 -24.53 16.99 -16.39
N GLU A 585 -23.87 18.12 -16.17
CA GLU A 585 -24.42 19.45 -16.56
C GLU A 585 -24.61 19.58 -18.07
N THR A 586 -23.88 18.84 -18.90
CA THR A 586 -24.08 18.82 -20.37
C THR A 586 -25.24 17.92 -20.83
N ASN A 587 -26.02 17.35 -19.92
CA ASN A 587 -27.07 16.35 -20.19
C ASN A 587 -26.51 14.98 -20.65
N ALA A 588 -25.21 14.73 -20.43
CA ALA A 588 -24.61 13.45 -20.76
C ALA A 588 -25.00 12.35 -19.76
N PHE A 589 -25.21 11.14 -20.25
CA PHE A 589 -25.39 9.96 -19.42
C PHE A 589 -24.05 9.23 -19.27
N VAL A 590 -23.46 9.31 -18.07
CA VAL A 590 -22.14 8.71 -17.79
C VAL A 590 -22.30 7.22 -17.49
N LEU A 591 -21.77 6.38 -18.38
CA LEU A 591 -21.62 4.94 -18.17
C LEU A 591 -20.27 4.68 -17.49
N GLU A 592 -20.30 4.23 -16.25
CA GLU A 592 -19.07 3.94 -15.50
C GLU A 592 -18.35 2.72 -16.07
N MET A 593 -17.04 2.83 -16.24
CA MET A 593 -16.20 1.68 -16.56
C MET A 593 -16.15 0.72 -15.37
N PRO A 594 -15.91 -0.59 -15.59
CA PRO A 594 -15.69 -1.55 -14.49
C PRO A 594 -14.56 -1.16 -13.53
N ARG A 595 -13.53 -0.46 -14.04
CA ARG A 595 -12.44 0.13 -13.28
C ARG A 595 -12.56 1.64 -13.36
N ASN A 596 -13.09 2.26 -12.32
CA ASN A 596 -13.33 3.69 -12.24
C ASN A 596 -12.85 4.27 -10.92
N ARG A 597 -12.89 5.58 -10.78
CA ARG A 597 -12.52 6.34 -9.58
C ARG A 597 -11.11 5.96 -9.12
N ASN A 598 -10.90 5.63 -7.84
CA ASN A 598 -9.60 5.25 -7.29
C ASN A 598 -9.06 3.92 -7.86
N HIS A 599 -9.94 3.10 -8.46
CA HIS A 599 -9.56 1.81 -9.05
C HIS A 599 -9.36 1.87 -10.56
N SER A 600 -9.33 3.06 -11.14
CA SER A 600 -9.11 3.27 -12.58
C SER A 600 -7.83 2.59 -13.08
N PHE A 601 -7.86 2.12 -14.32
CA PHE A 601 -6.67 1.59 -14.99
C PHE A 601 -5.82 2.76 -15.49
N CYS A 602 -4.49 2.68 -15.34
CA CYS A 602 -3.60 3.74 -15.83
C CYS A 602 -3.61 3.80 -17.36
N CYS A 603 -3.63 5.01 -17.91
CA CYS A 603 -3.54 5.24 -19.36
C CYS A 603 -2.16 4.99 -19.95
N GLY A 604 -1.12 4.87 -19.11
CA GLY A 604 0.27 4.68 -19.53
C GLY A 604 1.05 5.96 -19.81
N ALA A 605 0.49 7.13 -19.53
CA ALA A 605 1.15 8.42 -19.76
C ALA A 605 2.08 8.87 -18.62
N GLY A 606 2.19 8.08 -17.56
CA GLY A 606 3.05 8.37 -16.40
C GLY A 606 4.49 7.90 -16.56
#